data_c4c1452a3912359d33ebd8e577ea7e0b
#
_entry.id   c4c1452a3912359d33ebd8e577ea7e0b
#
_cell.length_a   1.000
_cell.length_b   1.000
_cell.length_c   1.000
_cell.angle_alpha   90.00
_cell.angle_beta   90.00
_cell.angle_gamma   90.00
#
_symmetry.space_group_name_H-M   'P 1'
#
loop_
_entity.id
_entity.type
_entity.pdbx_description
1 polymer ?
#
loop_
_entity_poly.entity_id
_entity_poly.type
_entity_poly.pdbx_seq_one_letter_code
_entity_poly.pdbx_strand_id
1 'polypeptide(L)'
;MRILIVGAGKSAGFAIEYLAKRSESLGAEIWVMDRQLKPLQEGFGTLPGVTYVTGDVNDAKAMATLIEPCQWVISLLPASMHMPLAKLAVAAGANFATASYESEEMRGLEPEITAKKLLVLNEMGLDPGIDHLSAIQLLDELREKGEQIQSFESHCGGLVQVDDCKDNPWQYKFTWNPMNVIRAGQGAPSTWMENGQMQNCEGNQVFNAFRSIQVEGSGTLQAYPNRDSLAYVQAYGLESAHTVLRGTLRRDHFCQAWQQLVEWGWVSDQAVWPESVKTYQQAFQAFSGFASMLAWSQESPHVSDETRLRIQAIPLDAESELPSRIPAECLLALLEPRWKLESNDRDEVIMVHRVQTHRQHYQSSMVVYGTSAARTAMAKTVGLTLAMAVELAITKPGLKPGLHRPMSAYWYKDLLPLLSSEGIEFRHQEVRN
;
A
#
# COMPACT_ATOMS: atom_id res chain seq x y z
N MET A 1 -6.86 -7.40 29.39
CA MET A 1 -6.50 -6.11 28.75
C MET A 1 -7.54 -5.78 27.67
N ARG A 2 -7.59 -4.52 27.20
CA ARG A 2 -8.48 -4.14 26.09
C ARG A 2 -7.67 -3.65 24.90
N ILE A 3 -8.00 -4.17 23.71
CA ILE A 3 -7.43 -3.77 22.43
C ILE A 3 -8.55 -3.10 21.63
N LEU A 4 -8.39 -1.83 21.30
CA LEU A 4 -9.31 -1.06 20.47
C LEU A 4 -8.78 -0.97 19.04
N ILE A 5 -9.56 -1.45 18.08
CA ILE A 5 -9.28 -1.32 16.65
C ILE A 5 -10.18 -0.21 16.13
N VAL A 6 -9.57 0.85 15.58
CA VAL A 6 -10.25 2.00 14.99
C VAL A 6 -10.12 1.96 13.48
N GLY A 7 -11.26 1.85 12.81
CA GLY A 7 -11.37 1.61 11.37
C GLY A 7 -11.72 0.15 11.06
N ALA A 8 -12.89 -0.05 10.46
CA ALA A 8 -13.40 -1.35 10.00
C ALA A 8 -13.50 -1.39 8.46
N GLY A 9 -12.60 -0.68 7.78
CA GLY A 9 -12.52 -0.60 6.34
C GLY A 9 -11.96 -1.87 5.68
N LYS A 10 -11.66 -1.79 4.38
CA LYS A 10 -11.26 -2.94 3.55
C LYS A 10 -10.08 -3.76 4.10
N SER A 11 -9.13 -3.16 4.80
CA SER A 11 -7.93 -3.86 5.33
C SER A 11 -8.10 -4.40 6.75
N ALA A 12 -9.24 -4.16 7.42
CA ALA A 12 -9.39 -4.45 8.85
C ALA A 12 -9.81 -5.90 9.15
N GLY A 13 -10.56 -6.53 8.26
CA GLY A 13 -11.26 -7.78 8.54
C GLY A 13 -10.35 -8.91 9.03
N PHE A 14 -9.23 -9.14 8.38
CA PHE A 14 -8.28 -10.19 8.78
C PHE A 14 -7.59 -9.87 10.13
N ALA A 15 -7.27 -8.59 10.40
CA ALA A 15 -6.71 -8.20 11.69
C ALA A 15 -7.69 -8.46 12.84
N ILE A 16 -8.96 -8.09 12.65
CA ILE A 16 -10.02 -8.28 13.65
C ILE A 16 -10.29 -9.77 13.86
N GLU A 17 -10.43 -10.57 12.79
CA GLU A 17 -10.64 -12.00 12.87
C GLU A 17 -9.47 -12.70 13.58
N TYR A 18 -8.25 -12.32 13.27
CA TYR A 18 -7.04 -12.86 13.89
C TYR A 18 -7.00 -12.60 15.39
N LEU A 19 -7.19 -11.36 15.83
CA LEU A 19 -7.16 -10.98 17.24
C LEU A 19 -8.36 -11.53 18.01
N ALA A 20 -9.54 -11.60 17.39
CA ALA A 20 -10.72 -12.21 17.98
C ALA A 20 -10.50 -13.69 18.33
N LYS A 21 -9.90 -14.47 17.41
CA LYS A 21 -9.54 -15.89 17.64
C LYS A 21 -8.51 -16.07 18.75
N ARG A 22 -7.73 -15.05 19.07
CA ARG A 22 -6.67 -15.08 20.08
C ARG A 22 -7.02 -14.33 21.36
N SER A 23 -8.21 -13.77 21.46
CA SER A 23 -8.65 -12.95 22.59
C SER A 23 -8.50 -13.63 23.93
N GLU A 24 -8.84 -14.93 24.02
CA GLU A 24 -8.70 -15.74 25.23
C GLU A 24 -7.23 -15.95 25.60
N SER A 25 -6.38 -16.37 24.67
CA SER A 25 -4.95 -16.59 24.93
C SER A 25 -4.19 -15.32 25.27
N LEU A 26 -4.62 -14.17 24.74
CA LEU A 26 -4.08 -12.87 25.06
C LEU A 26 -4.67 -12.26 26.35
N GLY A 27 -5.73 -12.86 26.92
CA GLY A 27 -6.50 -12.25 28.00
C GLY A 27 -7.05 -10.88 27.61
N ALA A 28 -7.50 -10.73 26.36
CA ALA A 28 -7.87 -9.45 25.78
C ALA A 28 -9.35 -9.37 25.37
N GLU A 29 -9.98 -8.25 25.65
CA GLU A 29 -11.25 -7.84 25.03
C GLU A 29 -10.95 -7.11 23.73
N ILE A 30 -11.57 -7.53 22.63
CA ILE A 30 -11.40 -6.90 21.33
C ILE A 30 -12.58 -5.97 21.06
N TRP A 31 -12.27 -4.70 20.89
CA TRP A 31 -13.25 -3.66 20.56
C TRP A 31 -12.97 -3.12 19.18
N VAL A 32 -14.01 -2.95 18.37
CA VAL A 32 -13.90 -2.44 16.99
C VAL A 32 -14.80 -1.23 16.84
N MET A 33 -14.24 -0.09 16.43
CA MET A 33 -14.97 1.14 16.22
C MET A 33 -14.86 1.62 14.77
N ASP A 34 -15.99 1.93 14.18
CA ASP A 34 -16.09 2.60 12.87
C ASP A 34 -17.42 3.35 12.79
N ARG A 35 -17.53 4.25 11.82
CA ARG A 35 -18.81 4.89 11.47
C ARG A 35 -19.79 3.92 10.82
N GLN A 36 -19.27 2.92 10.10
CA GLN A 36 -20.04 1.93 9.34
C GLN A 36 -19.45 0.52 9.53
N LEU A 37 -20.06 -0.27 10.38
CA LEU A 37 -19.64 -1.64 10.66
C LEU A 37 -20.21 -2.68 9.68
N LYS A 38 -21.27 -2.33 8.94
CA LYS A 38 -21.96 -3.25 8.03
C LYS A 38 -21.04 -3.89 6.97
N PRO A 39 -20.15 -3.16 6.27
CA PRO A 39 -19.25 -3.78 5.27
C PRO A 39 -18.32 -4.84 5.87
N LEU A 40 -17.82 -4.63 7.09
CA LEU A 40 -17.03 -5.62 7.79
C LEU A 40 -17.86 -6.88 8.08
N GLN A 41 -19.05 -6.71 8.63
CA GLN A 41 -19.94 -7.82 9.00
C GLN A 41 -20.42 -8.61 7.78
N GLU A 42 -20.63 -7.97 6.64
CA GLU A 42 -20.96 -8.65 5.37
C GLU A 42 -19.81 -9.54 4.87
N GLY A 43 -18.56 -9.12 5.05
CA GLY A 43 -17.38 -9.87 4.60
C GLY A 43 -16.87 -10.93 5.58
N PHE A 44 -16.98 -10.69 6.88
CA PHE A 44 -16.38 -11.52 7.93
C PHE A 44 -17.41 -12.07 8.93
N GLY A 45 -18.67 -11.68 8.83
CA GLY A 45 -19.70 -12.01 9.80
C GLY A 45 -19.57 -11.26 11.12
N THR A 46 -20.41 -11.60 12.09
CA THR A 46 -20.25 -11.13 13.47
C THR A 46 -19.30 -12.06 14.20
N LEU A 47 -18.11 -11.57 14.53
CA LEU A 47 -17.07 -12.37 15.16
C LEU A 47 -17.37 -12.52 16.66
N PRO A 48 -17.34 -13.75 17.21
CA PRO A 48 -17.52 -13.99 18.63
C PRO A 48 -16.45 -13.27 19.48
N GLY A 49 -16.83 -12.74 20.63
CA GLY A 49 -15.91 -12.07 21.54
C GLY A 49 -15.49 -10.65 21.11
N VAL A 50 -16.06 -10.12 20.04
CA VAL A 50 -15.80 -8.74 19.58
C VAL A 50 -16.92 -7.81 19.98
N THR A 51 -16.57 -6.69 20.62
CA THR A 51 -17.50 -5.60 20.92
C THR A 51 -17.44 -4.56 19.79
N TYR A 52 -18.56 -4.33 19.14
CA TYR A 52 -18.68 -3.36 18.05
C TYR A 52 -19.26 -2.03 18.54
N VAL A 53 -18.58 -0.94 18.22
CA VAL A 53 -18.95 0.43 18.60
C VAL A 53 -19.12 1.28 17.34
N THR A 54 -20.28 1.84 17.13
CA THR A 54 -20.49 2.84 16.07
C THR A 54 -20.11 4.23 16.61
N GLY A 55 -19.19 4.93 15.92
CA GLY A 55 -18.72 6.23 16.36
C GLY A 55 -17.95 6.99 15.29
N ASP A 56 -17.73 8.28 15.52
CA ASP A 56 -16.89 9.12 14.66
C ASP A 56 -15.55 9.38 15.35
N VAL A 57 -14.45 9.05 14.68
CA VAL A 57 -13.09 9.30 15.17
C VAL A 57 -12.78 10.81 15.35
N ASN A 58 -13.52 11.67 14.68
CA ASN A 58 -13.41 13.13 14.84
C ASN A 58 -14.04 13.66 16.14
N ASP A 59 -14.87 12.87 16.81
CA ASP A 59 -15.36 13.22 18.16
C ASP A 59 -14.28 12.90 19.20
N ALA A 60 -13.38 13.85 19.42
CA ALA A 60 -12.24 13.70 20.32
C ALA A 60 -12.66 13.34 21.77
N LYS A 61 -13.83 13.81 22.23
CA LYS A 61 -14.31 13.51 23.60
C LYS A 61 -14.80 12.07 23.71
N ALA A 62 -15.59 11.60 22.73
CA ALA A 62 -16.03 10.21 22.68
C ALA A 62 -14.83 9.27 22.54
N MET A 63 -13.86 9.62 21.66
CA MET A 63 -12.63 8.86 21.48
C MET A 63 -11.77 8.78 22.75
N ALA A 64 -11.57 9.87 23.46
CA ALA A 64 -10.83 9.86 24.71
C ALA A 64 -11.46 8.90 25.75
N THR A 65 -12.80 8.95 25.90
CA THR A 65 -13.53 8.04 26.80
C THR A 65 -13.40 6.56 26.36
N LEU A 66 -13.41 6.30 25.05
CA LEU A 66 -13.31 4.95 24.51
C LEU A 66 -11.88 4.38 24.68
N ILE A 67 -10.86 5.23 24.56
CA ILE A 67 -9.44 4.86 24.65
C ILE A 67 -8.97 4.70 26.09
N GLU A 68 -9.49 5.49 27.05
CA GLU A 68 -9.03 5.50 28.45
C GLU A 68 -8.82 4.11 29.07
N PRO A 69 -9.72 3.12 28.89
CA PRO A 69 -9.54 1.78 29.44
C PRO A 69 -8.67 0.85 28.59
N CYS A 70 -8.09 1.33 27.47
CA CYS A 70 -7.38 0.48 26.51
C CYS A 70 -5.89 0.41 26.81
N GLN A 71 -5.29 -0.77 26.61
CA GLN A 71 -3.85 -0.97 26.63
C GLN A 71 -3.23 -0.86 25.23
N TRP A 72 -4.04 -1.12 24.20
CA TRP A 72 -3.64 -0.99 22.80
C TRP A 72 -4.72 -0.28 22.00
N VAL A 73 -4.28 0.61 21.12
CA VAL A 73 -5.09 1.24 20.07
C VAL A 73 -4.46 0.91 18.72
N ILE A 74 -5.20 0.23 17.87
CA ILE A 74 -4.77 -0.15 16.51
C ILE A 74 -5.53 0.75 15.52
N SER A 75 -4.81 1.48 14.69
CA SER A 75 -5.39 2.36 13.69
C SER A 75 -5.30 1.77 12.28
N LEU A 76 -6.46 1.49 11.70
CA LEU A 76 -6.66 1.09 10.30
C LEU A 76 -7.43 2.15 9.51
N LEU A 77 -7.29 3.40 9.93
CA LEU A 77 -7.85 4.59 9.31
C LEU A 77 -6.98 5.05 8.11
N PRO A 78 -7.44 6.01 7.30
CA PRO A 78 -6.57 6.75 6.38
C PRO A 78 -5.41 7.45 7.09
N ALA A 79 -4.26 7.58 6.41
CA ALA A 79 -3.01 8.08 6.99
C ALA A 79 -3.13 9.43 7.71
N SER A 80 -3.92 10.36 7.18
CA SER A 80 -4.15 11.69 7.80
C SER A 80 -4.83 11.65 9.17
N MET A 81 -5.44 10.52 9.54
CA MET A 81 -6.19 10.36 10.80
C MET A 81 -5.38 9.62 11.88
N HIS A 82 -4.19 9.10 11.55
CA HIS A 82 -3.39 8.37 12.53
C HIS A 82 -2.85 9.27 13.64
N MET A 83 -2.33 10.45 13.30
CA MET A 83 -1.71 11.35 14.29
C MET A 83 -2.66 11.85 15.38
N PRO A 84 -3.88 12.34 15.07
CA PRO A 84 -4.85 12.69 16.11
C PRO A 84 -5.14 11.53 17.06
N LEU A 85 -5.32 10.31 16.51
CA LEU A 85 -5.61 9.12 17.29
C LEU A 85 -4.41 8.66 18.13
N ALA A 86 -3.19 8.71 17.59
CA ALA A 86 -1.97 8.37 18.30
C ALA A 86 -1.73 9.31 19.50
N LYS A 87 -1.96 10.61 19.34
CA LYS A 87 -1.90 11.59 20.43
C LYS A 87 -2.87 11.25 21.55
N LEU A 88 -4.10 10.88 21.23
CA LEU A 88 -5.09 10.46 22.24
C LEU A 88 -4.67 9.18 22.94
N ALA A 89 -4.16 8.18 22.18
CA ALA A 89 -3.68 6.92 22.76
C ALA A 89 -2.50 7.14 23.72
N VAL A 90 -1.48 7.89 23.28
CA VAL A 90 -0.30 8.23 24.11
C VAL A 90 -0.71 9.04 25.34
N ALA A 91 -1.60 10.01 25.19
CA ALA A 91 -2.10 10.80 26.33
C ALA A 91 -2.79 9.92 27.38
N ALA A 92 -3.59 8.94 26.95
CA ALA A 92 -4.29 7.98 27.81
C ALA A 92 -3.37 6.88 28.38
N GLY A 93 -2.11 6.78 27.94
CA GLY A 93 -1.20 5.73 28.39
C GLY A 93 -1.40 4.39 27.67
N ALA A 94 -1.98 4.40 26.49
CA ALA A 94 -2.17 3.22 25.63
C ALA A 94 -1.05 3.12 24.59
N ASN A 95 -0.62 1.89 24.29
CA ASN A 95 0.23 1.59 23.14
C ASN A 95 -0.54 1.84 21.84
N PHE A 96 0.18 2.13 20.76
CA PHE A 96 -0.43 2.42 19.46
C PHE A 96 0.20 1.57 18.34
N ALA A 97 -0.59 1.18 17.35
CA ALA A 97 -0.09 0.46 16.18
C ALA A 97 -0.80 0.87 14.90
N THR A 98 -0.04 0.95 13.79
CA THR A 98 -0.56 1.20 12.45
C THR A 98 0.30 0.55 11.37
N ALA A 99 -0.32 0.29 10.21
CA ALA A 99 0.35 -0.21 9.02
C ALA A 99 0.99 0.91 8.17
N SER A 100 0.76 2.17 8.51
CA SER A 100 1.23 3.31 7.73
C SER A 100 2.67 3.72 8.05
N TYR A 101 3.30 4.42 7.10
CA TYR A 101 4.63 4.99 7.28
C TYR A 101 4.74 5.86 8.51
N GLU A 102 5.89 5.79 9.17
CA GLU A 102 6.26 6.66 10.28
C GLU A 102 6.44 8.10 9.77
N SER A 103 5.64 9.03 10.28
CA SER A 103 5.75 10.45 9.95
C SER A 103 6.73 11.19 10.87
N GLU A 104 7.21 12.37 10.44
CA GLU A 104 8.01 13.25 11.30
C GLU A 104 7.25 13.68 12.55
N GLU A 105 5.95 13.92 12.44
CA GLU A 105 5.11 14.23 13.59
C GLU A 105 5.05 13.05 14.58
N MET A 106 5.02 11.80 14.09
CA MET A 106 5.06 10.62 14.94
C MET A 106 6.39 10.53 15.68
N ARG A 107 7.52 10.78 15.01
CA ARG A 107 8.85 10.88 15.65
C ARG A 107 8.88 11.96 16.73
N GLY A 108 8.18 13.07 16.53
CA GLY A 108 8.06 14.13 17.53
C GLY A 108 7.40 13.71 18.84
N LEU A 109 6.63 12.60 18.86
CA LEU A 109 6.03 12.04 20.07
C LEU A 109 6.97 11.10 20.86
N GLU A 110 8.12 10.70 20.31
CA GLU A 110 9.01 9.71 20.91
C GLU A 110 9.42 10.03 22.37
N PRO A 111 9.72 11.28 22.75
CA PRO A 111 10.03 11.62 24.15
C PRO A 111 8.88 11.29 25.11
N GLU A 112 7.63 11.58 24.71
CA GLU A 112 6.45 11.31 25.53
C GLU A 112 6.16 9.80 25.61
N ILE A 113 6.26 9.10 24.48
CA ILE A 113 6.08 7.64 24.38
C ILE A 113 7.08 6.94 25.30
N THR A 114 8.35 7.33 25.26
CA THR A 114 9.43 6.76 26.09
C THR A 114 9.21 7.06 27.57
N ALA A 115 8.86 8.30 27.92
CA ALA A 115 8.60 8.71 29.31
C ALA A 115 7.43 7.93 29.93
N LYS A 116 6.41 7.63 29.14
CA LYS A 116 5.25 6.83 29.57
C LYS A 116 5.47 5.32 29.44
N LYS A 117 6.64 4.89 28.98
CA LYS A 117 7.01 3.48 28.75
C LYS A 117 6.06 2.76 27.79
N LEU A 118 5.60 3.45 26.76
CA LEU A 118 4.71 2.92 25.74
C LEU A 118 5.47 2.38 24.52
N LEU A 119 4.78 1.53 23.76
CA LEU A 119 5.21 1.05 22.44
C LEU A 119 4.34 1.69 21.37
N VAL A 120 4.95 2.22 20.33
CA VAL A 120 4.26 2.68 19.14
C VAL A 120 4.84 1.95 17.93
N LEU A 121 4.00 1.14 17.28
CA LEU A 121 4.37 0.32 16.12
C LEU A 121 3.90 1.02 14.85
N ASN A 122 4.84 1.35 13.97
CA ASN A 122 4.57 1.91 12.65
C ASN A 122 5.03 0.93 11.56
N GLU A 123 4.50 1.08 10.36
CA GLU A 123 4.93 0.29 9.20
C GLU A 123 4.68 -1.21 9.36
N MET A 124 3.67 -1.61 10.15
CA MET A 124 3.34 -3.01 10.40
C MET A 124 2.29 -3.52 9.38
N GLY A 125 2.55 -3.31 8.09
CA GLY A 125 1.64 -3.67 7.01
C GLY A 125 2.28 -4.53 5.93
N LEU A 126 2.01 -4.17 4.67
CA LEU A 126 2.54 -4.85 3.49
C LEU A 126 3.76 -4.10 2.91
N ASP A 127 3.55 -2.91 2.43
CA ASP A 127 4.50 -1.93 1.92
C ASP A 127 3.99 -0.53 2.35
N PRO A 128 4.40 -0.16 3.59
CA PRO A 128 5.48 -0.71 4.41
C PRO A 128 5.07 -1.87 5.34
N GLY A 129 5.99 -2.79 5.57
CA GLY A 129 5.87 -3.86 6.58
C GLY A 129 6.49 -5.18 6.17
N ILE A 130 5.79 -6.02 5.42
CA ILE A 130 6.33 -7.30 4.89
C ILE A 130 7.57 -7.05 4.03
N ASP A 131 7.60 -5.96 3.27
CA ASP A 131 8.75 -5.55 2.47
C ASP A 131 10.02 -5.36 3.32
N HIS A 132 9.90 -4.77 4.51
CA HIS A 132 11.01 -4.61 5.44
C HIS A 132 11.46 -5.95 6.04
N LEU A 133 10.50 -6.74 6.53
CA LEU A 133 10.77 -8.04 7.14
C LEU A 133 11.55 -8.95 6.20
N SER A 134 11.03 -9.11 4.99
CA SER A 134 11.59 -10.02 3.99
C SER A 134 12.89 -9.50 3.36
N ALA A 135 12.99 -8.18 3.13
CA ALA A 135 14.23 -7.58 2.63
C ALA A 135 15.36 -7.74 3.63
N ILE A 136 15.14 -7.38 4.90
CA ILE A 136 16.19 -7.45 5.93
C ILE A 136 16.60 -8.89 6.19
N GLN A 137 15.63 -9.83 6.28
CA GLN A 137 15.98 -11.26 6.38
C GLN A 137 16.89 -11.70 5.24
N LEU A 138 16.51 -11.44 3.98
CA LEU A 138 17.28 -11.82 2.81
C LEU A 138 18.68 -11.21 2.83
N LEU A 139 18.80 -9.92 3.14
CA LEU A 139 20.08 -9.23 3.20
C LEU A 139 20.97 -9.76 4.33
N ASP A 140 20.41 -10.07 5.49
CA ASP A 140 21.15 -10.65 6.62
C ASP A 140 21.63 -12.06 6.28
N GLU A 141 20.81 -12.92 5.68
CA GLU A 141 21.20 -14.26 5.23
C GLU A 141 22.32 -14.23 4.19
N LEU A 142 22.29 -13.26 3.26
CA LEU A 142 23.36 -13.10 2.27
C LEU A 142 24.66 -12.61 2.92
N ARG A 143 24.58 -11.69 3.87
CA ARG A 143 25.76 -11.21 4.63
C ARG A 143 26.38 -12.31 5.48
N GLU A 144 25.57 -13.16 6.12
CA GLU A 144 26.05 -14.33 6.89
C GLU A 144 26.80 -15.33 6.00
N LYS A 145 26.44 -15.44 4.70
CA LYS A 145 27.17 -16.23 3.69
C LYS A 145 28.42 -15.52 3.14
N GLY A 146 28.74 -14.32 3.63
CA GLY A 146 29.89 -13.52 3.17
C GLY A 146 29.65 -12.83 1.82
N GLU A 147 28.38 -12.67 1.41
CA GLU A 147 28.05 -11.96 0.18
C GLU A 147 28.13 -10.44 0.38
N GLN A 148 28.69 -9.74 -0.62
CA GLN A 148 28.71 -8.28 -0.67
C GLN A 148 27.57 -7.80 -1.58
N ILE A 149 26.63 -7.07 -0.99
CA ILE A 149 25.47 -6.54 -1.70
C ILE A 149 25.91 -5.38 -2.60
N GLN A 150 25.67 -5.51 -3.90
CA GLN A 150 25.95 -4.48 -4.91
C GLN A 150 24.70 -3.77 -5.39
N SER A 151 23.57 -4.47 -5.46
CA SER A 151 22.29 -3.92 -5.88
C SER A 151 21.16 -4.50 -5.06
N PHE A 152 20.21 -3.67 -4.71
CA PHE A 152 18.95 -4.05 -4.07
C PHE A 152 17.77 -3.33 -4.74
N GLU A 153 16.83 -4.11 -5.26
CA GLU A 153 15.57 -3.61 -5.76
C GLU A 153 14.41 -4.30 -5.04
N SER A 154 13.40 -3.52 -4.64
CA SER A 154 12.19 -4.04 -4.00
C SER A 154 10.94 -3.44 -4.66
N HIS A 155 10.06 -4.31 -5.14
CA HIS A 155 8.87 -3.90 -5.86
C HIS A 155 7.63 -4.59 -5.30
N CYS A 156 6.55 -3.82 -5.11
CA CYS A 156 5.28 -4.35 -4.60
C CYS A 156 4.10 -3.84 -5.43
N GLY A 157 3.08 -4.68 -5.63
CA GLY A 157 1.85 -4.29 -6.29
C GLY A 157 0.64 -5.07 -5.80
N GLY A 158 -0.47 -4.35 -5.60
CA GLY A 158 -1.80 -4.93 -5.45
C GLY A 158 -2.52 -4.89 -6.79
N LEU A 159 -2.85 -6.05 -7.33
CA LEU A 159 -3.40 -6.26 -8.66
C LEU A 159 -4.70 -7.08 -8.56
N VAL A 160 -5.42 -7.19 -9.66
CA VAL A 160 -6.50 -8.16 -9.82
C VAL A 160 -5.98 -9.36 -10.62
N GLN A 161 -6.49 -10.54 -10.32
CA GLN A 161 -6.14 -11.73 -11.13
C GLN A 161 -6.61 -11.54 -12.57
N VAL A 162 -5.80 -11.96 -13.53
CA VAL A 162 -6.05 -11.74 -14.96
C VAL A 162 -7.39 -12.35 -15.38
N ASP A 163 -7.75 -13.51 -14.82
CA ASP A 163 -9.01 -14.18 -15.11
C ASP A 163 -10.26 -13.40 -14.68
N ASP A 164 -10.12 -12.53 -13.68
CA ASP A 164 -11.22 -11.75 -13.10
C ASP A 164 -11.30 -10.33 -13.71
N CYS A 165 -10.50 -10.05 -14.76
CA CYS A 165 -10.51 -8.76 -15.47
C CYS A 165 -10.28 -8.88 -16.99
N LYS A 166 -10.66 -10.00 -17.60
CA LYS A 166 -10.46 -10.28 -19.05
C LYS A 166 -11.05 -9.22 -19.97
N ASP A 167 -12.20 -8.66 -19.59
CA ASP A 167 -12.91 -7.65 -20.38
C ASP A 167 -12.42 -6.22 -20.10
N ASN A 168 -11.46 -6.05 -19.19
CA ASN A 168 -10.87 -4.76 -18.87
C ASN A 168 -9.48 -4.65 -19.52
N PRO A 169 -9.30 -3.81 -20.54
CA PRO A 169 -8.00 -3.64 -21.21
C PRO A 169 -6.87 -3.21 -20.28
N TRP A 170 -7.19 -2.52 -19.20
CA TRP A 170 -6.23 -2.09 -18.20
C TRP A 170 -5.72 -3.25 -17.34
N GLN A 171 -6.43 -4.38 -17.29
CA GLN A 171 -6.16 -5.50 -16.41
C GLN A 171 -5.94 -5.03 -14.96
N TYR A 172 -6.77 -4.09 -14.51
CA TYR A 172 -6.66 -3.44 -13.23
C TYR A 172 -8.02 -3.18 -12.60
N LYS A 173 -8.13 -3.45 -11.29
CA LYS A 173 -9.25 -3.05 -10.43
C LYS A 173 -8.71 -2.49 -9.12
N PHE A 174 -9.51 -1.68 -8.43
CA PHE A 174 -9.12 -1.07 -7.16
C PHE A 174 -9.15 -2.09 -6.02
N THR A 175 -7.98 -2.58 -5.62
CA THR A 175 -7.81 -3.50 -4.49
C THR A 175 -7.65 -2.79 -3.15
N TRP A 176 -7.42 -1.49 -3.17
CA TRP A 176 -7.23 -0.61 -2.01
C TRP A 176 -7.85 0.76 -2.28
N ASN A 177 -7.36 1.85 -1.63
CA ASN A 177 -7.93 3.18 -1.76
C ASN A 177 -7.85 3.73 -3.20
N PRO A 178 -8.98 3.91 -3.91
CA PRO A 178 -9.00 4.32 -5.30
C PRO A 178 -8.33 5.67 -5.55
N MET A 179 -8.57 6.67 -4.70
CA MET A 179 -8.00 8.01 -4.85
C MET A 179 -6.46 7.99 -4.79
N ASN A 180 -5.87 7.12 -3.97
CA ASN A 180 -4.41 6.99 -3.92
C ASN A 180 -3.83 6.41 -5.22
N VAL A 181 -4.58 5.57 -5.92
CA VAL A 181 -4.20 5.07 -7.26
C VAL A 181 -4.28 6.21 -8.29
N ILE A 182 -5.35 7.00 -8.26
CA ILE A 182 -5.50 8.17 -9.15
C ILE A 182 -4.35 9.17 -8.95
N ARG A 183 -3.98 9.44 -7.71
CA ARG A 183 -2.89 10.36 -7.36
C ARG A 183 -1.50 9.84 -7.71
N ALA A 184 -1.36 8.61 -8.13
CA ALA A 184 -0.07 8.11 -8.61
C ALA A 184 0.40 8.92 -9.84
N GLY A 185 1.63 9.41 -9.81
CA GLY A 185 2.13 10.37 -10.81
C GLY A 185 1.96 11.84 -10.43
N GLN A 186 1.57 12.12 -9.15
CA GLN A 186 1.43 13.47 -8.61
C GLN A 186 2.13 13.55 -7.28
N GLY A 187 3.13 13.36 -6.96
CA GLY A 187 3.74 13.40 -5.64
C GLY A 187 5.06 14.15 -5.65
N ALA A 188 5.74 14.09 -4.53
CA ALA A 188 7.14 14.44 -4.47
C ALA A 188 7.94 13.61 -5.49
N PRO A 189 9.07 14.14 -5.99
CA PRO A 189 9.98 13.39 -6.85
C PRO A 189 10.35 12.04 -6.24
N SER A 190 10.57 11.05 -7.10
CA SER A 190 11.15 9.77 -6.70
C SER A 190 12.65 9.83 -6.83
N THR A 191 13.35 9.38 -5.78
CA THR A 191 14.82 9.35 -5.75
C THR A 191 15.33 7.93 -5.52
N TRP A 192 16.35 7.52 -6.25
CA TRP A 192 17.00 6.23 -6.08
C TRP A 192 18.48 6.28 -6.46
N MET A 193 19.23 5.26 -6.07
CA MET A 193 20.61 5.03 -6.54
C MET A 193 20.58 4.02 -7.69
N GLU A 194 21.26 4.33 -8.78
CA GLU A 194 21.45 3.43 -9.91
C GLU A 194 22.87 3.51 -10.45
N ASN A 195 23.56 2.37 -10.49
CA ASN A 195 24.96 2.27 -10.93
C ASN A 195 25.90 3.29 -10.27
N GLY A 196 25.72 3.55 -8.98
CA GLY A 196 26.51 4.51 -8.20
C GLY A 196 26.15 5.97 -8.41
N GLN A 197 25.10 6.25 -9.18
CA GLN A 197 24.62 7.60 -9.43
C GLN A 197 23.21 7.80 -8.83
N MET A 198 23.03 8.93 -8.18
CA MET A 198 21.71 9.33 -7.70
C MET A 198 20.83 9.73 -8.88
N GLN A 199 19.68 9.10 -8.97
CA GLN A 199 18.64 9.42 -9.93
C GLN A 199 17.52 10.19 -9.25
N ASN A 200 16.93 11.11 -9.99
CA ASN A 200 15.75 11.86 -9.56
C ASN A 200 14.75 11.92 -10.71
N CYS A 201 13.49 11.64 -10.42
CA CYS A 201 12.42 11.68 -11.38
C CYS A 201 11.23 12.45 -10.80
N GLU A 202 10.80 13.50 -11.49
CA GLU A 202 9.62 14.25 -11.09
C GLU A 202 8.39 13.35 -10.99
N GLY A 203 7.49 13.63 -10.03
CA GLY A 203 6.32 12.79 -9.78
C GLY A 203 5.47 12.55 -11.02
N ASN A 204 5.33 13.53 -11.91
CA ASN A 204 4.57 13.41 -13.16
C ASN A 204 5.32 12.66 -14.29
N GLN A 205 6.54 12.20 -14.06
CA GLN A 205 7.35 11.44 -15.02
C GLN A 205 7.68 10.02 -14.57
N VAL A 206 7.24 9.61 -13.38
CA VAL A 206 7.62 8.31 -12.79
C VAL A 206 7.19 7.12 -13.66
N PHE A 207 6.09 7.25 -14.39
CA PHE A 207 5.62 6.20 -15.27
C PHE A 207 6.44 6.05 -16.55
N ASN A 208 7.25 7.05 -16.93
CA ASN A 208 8.23 6.94 -18.01
C ASN A 208 9.53 6.23 -17.55
N ALA A 209 9.78 6.20 -16.25
CA ALA A 209 10.97 5.56 -15.66
C ALA A 209 10.73 4.09 -15.28
N PHE A 210 9.69 3.45 -15.80
CA PHE A 210 9.40 2.05 -15.51
C PHE A 210 10.43 1.10 -16.14
N ARG A 211 10.55 -0.07 -15.53
CA ARG A 211 11.31 -1.22 -16.06
C ARG A 211 10.43 -2.47 -16.05
N SER A 212 10.67 -3.36 -17.02
CA SER A 212 9.98 -4.66 -17.08
C SER A 212 10.63 -5.66 -16.14
N ILE A 213 9.81 -6.38 -15.38
CA ILE A 213 10.24 -7.39 -14.43
C ILE A 213 9.48 -8.68 -14.71
N GLN A 214 10.20 -9.80 -14.78
CA GLN A 214 9.60 -11.13 -14.88
C GLN A 214 9.37 -11.68 -13.48
N VAL A 215 8.14 -12.14 -13.22
CA VAL A 215 7.77 -12.78 -11.96
C VAL A 215 7.17 -14.13 -12.28
N GLU A 216 7.73 -15.18 -11.68
CA GLU A 216 7.22 -16.54 -11.86
C GLU A 216 5.74 -16.64 -11.45
N GLY A 217 4.93 -17.21 -12.32
CA GLY A 217 3.48 -17.33 -12.12
C GLY A 217 2.66 -16.08 -12.44
N SER A 218 3.29 -14.88 -12.57
CA SER A 218 2.59 -13.61 -12.83
C SER A 218 2.97 -12.96 -14.17
N GLY A 219 3.98 -13.49 -14.87
CA GLY A 219 4.43 -13.01 -16.17
C GLY A 219 5.22 -11.69 -16.11
N THR A 220 5.13 -10.91 -17.17
CA THR A 220 5.77 -9.59 -17.27
C THR A 220 4.97 -8.53 -16.52
N LEU A 221 5.65 -7.80 -15.64
CA LEU A 221 5.11 -6.66 -14.91
C LEU A 221 5.96 -5.43 -15.18
N GLN A 222 5.36 -4.26 -15.05
CA GLN A 222 6.06 -2.98 -15.09
C GLN A 222 6.25 -2.46 -13.66
N ALA A 223 7.51 -2.11 -13.32
CA ALA A 223 7.87 -1.51 -12.05
C ALA A 223 8.31 -0.07 -12.27
N TYR A 224 7.64 0.88 -11.64
CA TYR A 224 8.04 2.29 -11.67
C TYR A 224 8.55 2.74 -10.30
N PRO A 225 9.53 3.68 -10.23
CA PRO A 225 10.08 4.18 -8.99
C PRO A 225 8.99 4.78 -8.08
N ASN A 226 9.08 4.49 -6.79
CA ASN A 226 8.10 4.97 -5.83
C ASN A 226 8.80 5.70 -4.68
N ARG A 227 8.56 7.00 -4.55
CA ARG A 227 9.04 7.87 -3.47
C ARG A 227 10.57 7.89 -3.34
N ASP A 228 11.07 8.21 -2.14
CA ASP A 228 12.49 8.24 -1.82
C ASP A 228 13.00 6.85 -1.39
N SER A 229 13.72 6.18 -2.28
CA SER A 229 14.38 4.91 -1.99
C SER A 229 15.65 5.09 -1.16
N LEU A 230 16.25 6.28 -1.15
CA LEU A 230 17.51 6.54 -0.45
C LEU A 230 17.35 6.56 1.07
N ALA A 231 16.14 6.87 1.55
CA ALA A 231 15.81 6.79 2.98
C ALA A 231 16.02 5.39 3.59
N TYR A 232 16.08 4.35 2.76
CA TYR A 232 16.27 2.96 3.19
C TYR A 232 17.72 2.48 3.15
N VAL A 233 18.63 3.24 2.54
CA VAL A 233 20.06 2.84 2.41
C VAL A 233 20.66 2.51 3.78
N GLN A 234 20.57 3.44 4.72
CA GLN A 234 21.08 3.23 6.07
C GLN A 234 20.28 2.18 6.86
N ALA A 235 18.95 2.21 6.73
CA ALA A 235 18.07 1.30 7.47
C ALA A 235 18.29 -0.18 7.09
N TYR A 236 18.71 -0.44 5.84
CA TYR A 236 18.98 -1.78 5.34
C TYR A 236 20.47 -2.13 5.28
N GLY A 237 21.36 -1.21 5.71
CA GLY A 237 22.82 -1.39 5.64
C GLY A 237 23.32 -1.55 4.20
N LEU A 238 22.87 -0.71 3.30
CA LEU A 238 23.15 -0.72 1.86
C LEU A 238 24.09 0.41 1.42
N GLU A 239 24.89 0.96 2.33
CA GLU A 239 25.78 2.10 2.06
C GLU A 239 26.83 1.79 0.97
N SER A 240 27.17 0.51 0.80
CA SER A 240 28.09 0.06 -0.23
C SER A 240 27.43 -0.36 -1.55
N ALA A 241 26.11 -0.39 -1.61
CA ALA A 241 25.40 -0.78 -2.81
C ALA A 241 25.41 0.33 -3.87
N HIS A 242 25.58 -0.08 -5.14
CA HIS A 242 25.57 0.86 -6.28
C HIS A 242 24.14 1.13 -6.78
N THR A 243 23.21 0.24 -6.49
CA THR A 243 21.79 0.40 -6.88
C THR A 243 20.90 0.09 -5.68
N VAL A 244 20.01 1.03 -5.36
CA VAL A 244 18.97 0.88 -4.33
C VAL A 244 17.70 1.51 -4.87
N LEU A 245 16.70 0.70 -5.15
CA LEU A 245 15.42 1.13 -5.73
C LEU A 245 14.24 0.43 -5.08
N ARG A 246 13.21 1.21 -4.76
CA ARG A 246 11.88 0.71 -4.42
C ARG A 246 10.88 1.19 -5.48
N GLY A 247 9.98 0.30 -5.86
CA GLY A 247 9.03 0.61 -6.92
C GLY A 247 7.67 -0.06 -6.74
N THR A 248 6.73 0.39 -7.56
CA THR A 248 5.37 -0.13 -7.59
C THR A 248 5.15 -0.97 -8.85
N LEU A 249 4.59 -2.16 -8.69
CA LEU A 249 4.27 -3.08 -9.78
C LEU A 249 2.91 -2.76 -10.41
N ARG A 250 2.86 -2.87 -11.74
CA ARG A 250 1.64 -2.82 -12.55
C ARG A 250 1.68 -3.91 -13.62
N ARG A 251 0.53 -4.25 -14.19
CA ARG A 251 0.47 -5.10 -15.40
C ARG A 251 1.19 -4.43 -16.55
N ASP A 252 1.58 -5.24 -17.52
CA ASP A 252 2.26 -4.74 -18.72
C ASP A 252 1.41 -3.69 -19.45
N HIS A 253 2.08 -2.71 -20.06
CA HIS A 253 1.48 -1.56 -20.76
C HIS A 253 0.64 -0.59 -19.88
N PHE A 254 0.55 -0.79 -18.57
CA PHE A 254 -0.15 0.13 -17.68
C PHE A 254 0.55 1.50 -17.60
N CYS A 255 1.87 1.48 -17.44
CA CYS A 255 2.62 2.73 -17.19
C CYS A 255 2.52 3.70 -18.36
N GLN A 256 2.64 3.24 -19.59
CA GLN A 256 2.52 4.08 -20.77
C GLN A 256 1.13 4.73 -20.90
N ALA A 257 0.08 3.93 -20.66
CA ALA A 257 -1.28 4.44 -20.74
C ALA A 257 -1.58 5.42 -19.59
N TRP A 258 -1.09 5.12 -18.37
CA TRP A 258 -1.28 6.03 -17.23
C TRP A 258 -0.53 7.34 -17.39
N GLN A 259 0.68 7.30 -17.96
CA GLN A 259 1.46 8.50 -18.28
C GLN A 259 0.69 9.46 -19.18
N GLN A 260 -0.07 8.94 -20.16
CA GLN A 260 -0.90 9.76 -21.02
C GLN A 260 -1.99 10.54 -20.23
N LEU A 261 -2.59 9.92 -19.21
CA LEU A 261 -3.55 10.60 -18.33
C LEU A 261 -2.87 11.65 -17.46
N VAL A 262 -1.63 11.37 -17.00
CA VAL A 262 -0.81 12.32 -16.25
C VAL A 262 -0.50 13.54 -17.11
N GLU A 263 -0.05 13.36 -18.35
CA GLU A 263 0.28 14.43 -19.29
C GLU A 263 -0.92 15.33 -19.62
N TRP A 264 -2.10 14.73 -19.71
CA TRP A 264 -3.34 15.49 -19.89
C TRP A 264 -3.87 16.11 -18.60
N GLY A 265 -3.22 15.90 -17.45
CA GLY A 265 -3.60 16.50 -16.17
C GLY A 265 -4.84 15.87 -15.50
N TRP A 266 -5.34 14.73 -16.00
CA TRP A 266 -6.53 14.06 -15.44
C TRP A 266 -6.33 13.54 -14.01
N VAL A 267 -5.09 13.29 -13.63
CA VAL A 267 -4.77 12.76 -12.30
C VAL A 267 -4.65 13.85 -11.23
N SER A 268 -4.72 15.15 -11.58
CA SER A 268 -4.48 16.27 -10.66
C SER A 268 -5.59 16.45 -9.63
N ASP A 269 -5.22 16.47 -8.35
CA ASP A 269 -6.08 16.83 -7.22
C ASP A 269 -5.84 18.27 -6.73
N GLN A 270 -4.89 18.99 -7.31
CA GLN A 270 -4.56 20.39 -7.00
C GLN A 270 -5.08 21.36 -8.06
N ALA A 271 -5.18 20.93 -9.30
CA ALA A 271 -5.72 21.74 -10.38
C ALA A 271 -7.25 21.84 -10.26
N VAL A 272 -7.77 22.94 -10.77
CA VAL A 272 -9.22 23.17 -10.87
C VAL A 272 -9.54 23.59 -12.29
N TRP A 273 -10.37 22.82 -12.99
CA TRP A 273 -10.78 23.17 -14.34
C TRP A 273 -11.55 24.51 -14.40
N PRO A 274 -11.40 25.29 -15.49
CA PRO A 274 -12.12 26.53 -15.68
C PRO A 274 -13.64 26.35 -15.59
N GLU A 275 -14.36 27.38 -15.16
CA GLU A 275 -15.82 27.31 -15.06
C GLU A 275 -16.53 27.09 -16.39
N SER A 276 -15.90 27.40 -17.50
CA SER A 276 -16.40 27.14 -18.84
C SER A 276 -16.41 25.67 -19.24
N VAL A 277 -15.61 24.83 -18.56
CA VAL A 277 -15.52 23.39 -18.80
C VAL A 277 -16.58 22.70 -17.93
N LYS A 278 -17.62 22.15 -18.57
CA LYS A 278 -18.78 21.56 -17.89
C LYS A 278 -18.92 20.06 -18.15
N THR A 279 -18.40 19.56 -19.28
CA THR A 279 -18.53 18.15 -19.67
C THR A 279 -17.18 17.49 -19.84
N TYR A 280 -17.14 16.15 -19.79
CA TYR A 280 -15.93 15.39 -20.05
C TYR A 280 -15.37 15.68 -21.44
N GLN A 281 -16.23 15.83 -22.45
CA GLN A 281 -15.79 16.20 -23.80
C GLN A 281 -15.05 17.52 -23.83
N GLN A 282 -15.60 18.57 -23.16
CA GLN A 282 -14.93 19.86 -23.08
C GLN A 282 -13.60 19.79 -22.33
N ALA A 283 -13.55 19.01 -21.24
CA ALA A 283 -12.29 18.75 -20.52
C ALA A 283 -11.27 18.03 -21.39
N PHE A 284 -11.69 16.97 -22.08
CA PHE A 284 -10.81 16.25 -23.00
C PHE A 284 -10.24 17.15 -24.08
N GLN A 285 -11.09 17.91 -24.79
CA GLN A 285 -10.66 18.85 -25.83
C GLN A 285 -9.68 19.92 -25.33
N ALA A 286 -9.99 20.51 -24.17
CA ALA A 286 -9.18 21.58 -23.60
C ALA A 286 -7.78 21.12 -23.13
N PHE A 287 -7.65 19.90 -22.62
CA PHE A 287 -6.45 19.45 -21.95
C PHE A 287 -5.66 18.39 -22.75
N SER A 288 -6.28 17.62 -23.61
CA SER A 288 -5.55 16.74 -24.55
C SER A 288 -5.12 17.47 -25.82
N GLY A 289 -5.82 18.54 -26.21
CA GLY A 289 -5.62 19.25 -27.47
C GLY A 289 -6.29 18.59 -28.69
N PHE A 290 -7.01 17.46 -28.48
CA PHE A 290 -7.68 16.73 -29.57
C PHE A 290 -9.20 16.96 -29.56
N ALA A 291 -9.82 16.96 -30.72
CA ALA A 291 -11.27 17.17 -30.87
C ALA A 291 -12.10 16.03 -30.25
N SER A 292 -11.59 14.81 -30.29
CA SER A 292 -12.22 13.61 -29.72
C SER A 292 -11.17 12.52 -29.46
N MET A 293 -11.56 11.48 -28.75
CA MET A 293 -10.75 10.28 -28.55
C MET A 293 -10.37 9.61 -29.88
N LEU A 294 -11.29 9.63 -30.87
CA LEU A 294 -11.02 9.10 -32.20
C LEU A 294 -9.94 9.92 -32.91
N ALA A 295 -10.03 11.27 -32.85
CA ALA A 295 -9.02 12.16 -33.42
C ALA A 295 -7.64 11.91 -32.79
N TRP A 296 -7.55 11.85 -31.46
CA TRP A 296 -6.32 11.48 -30.76
C TRP A 296 -5.73 10.15 -31.27
N SER A 297 -6.57 9.14 -31.38
CA SER A 297 -6.13 7.81 -31.82
C SER A 297 -5.53 7.83 -33.22
N GLN A 298 -6.09 8.64 -34.14
CA GLN A 298 -5.63 8.75 -35.52
C GLN A 298 -4.39 9.63 -35.67
N GLU A 299 -4.31 10.70 -34.88
CA GLU A 299 -3.28 11.74 -34.99
C GLU A 299 -2.04 11.46 -34.12
N SER A 300 -2.05 10.36 -33.33
CA SER A 300 -0.93 9.97 -32.45
C SER A 300 -0.29 8.63 -32.90
N PRO A 301 0.39 8.57 -34.06
CA PRO A 301 0.91 7.32 -34.63
C PRO A 301 2.03 6.68 -33.79
N HIS A 302 2.65 7.44 -32.89
CA HIS A 302 3.71 6.97 -31.97
C HIS A 302 3.16 6.20 -30.74
N VAL A 303 1.86 6.28 -30.48
CA VAL A 303 1.22 5.58 -29.37
C VAL A 303 0.95 4.12 -29.76
N SER A 304 1.32 3.17 -28.90
CA SER A 304 1.09 1.74 -29.16
C SER A 304 -0.40 1.39 -29.16
N ASP A 305 -0.77 0.31 -29.84
CA ASP A 305 -2.15 -0.14 -29.88
C ASP A 305 -2.67 -0.56 -28.49
N GLU A 306 -1.80 -1.12 -27.65
CA GLU A 306 -2.12 -1.48 -26.27
C GLU A 306 -2.43 -0.25 -25.41
N THR A 307 -1.69 0.85 -25.61
CA THR A 307 -1.97 2.13 -24.93
C THR A 307 -3.28 2.73 -25.44
N ARG A 308 -3.52 2.71 -26.76
CA ARG A 308 -4.78 3.19 -27.34
C ARG A 308 -5.99 2.45 -26.76
N LEU A 309 -5.91 1.11 -26.74
CA LEU A 309 -6.99 0.27 -26.25
C LEU A 309 -7.36 0.62 -24.80
N ARG A 310 -6.35 0.86 -23.96
CA ARG A 310 -6.55 1.22 -22.55
C ARG A 310 -7.20 2.60 -22.41
N ILE A 311 -6.67 3.58 -23.09
CA ILE A 311 -7.20 4.97 -23.01
C ILE A 311 -8.63 5.02 -23.56
N GLN A 312 -8.92 4.38 -24.69
CA GLN A 312 -10.27 4.34 -25.29
C GLN A 312 -11.30 3.62 -24.43
N ALA A 313 -10.86 2.74 -23.50
CA ALA A 313 -11.76 2.10 -22.55
C ALA A 313 -12.30 3.05 -21.47
N ILE A 314 -11.75 4.28 -21.37
CA ILE A 314 -12.23 5.32 -20.46
C ILE A 314 -12.95 6.38 -21.29
N PRO A 315 -14.24 6.67 -21.06
CA PRO A 315 -15.01 7.64 -21.86
C PRO A 315 -14.67 9.10 -21.48
N LEU A 316 -13.41 9.49 -21.72
CA LEU A 316 -12.89 10.82 -21.38
C LEU A 316 -13.50 11.95 -22.24
N ASP A 317 -14.10 11.62 -23.40
CA ASP A 317 -14.76 12.56 -24.30
C ASP A 317 -16.29 12.43 -24.30
N ALA A 318 -16.86 11.93 -23.19
CA ALA A 318 -18.31 11.83 -23.04
C ALA A 318 -18.97 13.21 -22.95
N GLU A 319 -20.18 13.33 -23.44
CA GLU A 319 -20.99 14.56 -23.36
C GLU A 319 -21.60 14.81 -21.96
N SER A 320 -21.45 13.85 -21.03
CA SER A 320 -21.96 13.94 -19.68
C SER A 320 -21.27 15.05 -18.87
N GLU A 321 -21.98 15.61 -17.90
CA GLU A 321 -21.48 16.65 -17.01
C GLU A 321 -20.39 16.12 -16.08
N LEU A 322 -19.47 17.00 -15.74
CA LEU A 322 -18.42 16.73 -14.75
C LEU A 322 -19.02 16.75 -13.33
N PRO A 323 -18.75 15.72 -12.52
CA PRO A 323 -19.22 15.69 -11.13
C PRO A 323 -18.45 16.66 -10.22
N SER A 324 -17.29 17.13 -10.65
CA SER A 324 -16.40 18.03 -9.91
C SER A 324 -15.60 18.89 -10.87
N ARG A 325 -14.97 19.93 -10.33
CA ARG A 325 -13.98 20.72 -11.07
C ARG A 325 -12.55 20.22 -10.83
N ILE A 326 -12.36 19.24 -9.98
CA ILE A 326 -11.06 18.62 -9.69
C ILE A 326 -10.86 17.44 -10.63
N PRO A 327 -9.83 17.47 -11.51
CA PRO A 327 -9.58 16.42 -12.52
C PRO A 327 -9.57 15.00 -11.93
N ALA A 328 -8.83 14.79 -10.83
CA ALA A 328 -8.72 13.49 -10.19
C ALA A 328 -10.07 12.92 -9.71
N GLU A 329 -10.98 13.77 -9.24
CA GLU A 329 -12.33 13.35 -8.83
C GLU A 329 -13.19 12.95 -10.03
N CYS A 330 -13.04 13.67 -11.14
CA CYS A 330 -13.74 13.34 -12.39
C CYS A 330 -13.20 12.02 -12.99
N LEU A 331 -11.87 11.83 -12.99
CA LEU A 331 -11.28 10.56 -13.44
C LEU A 331 -11.74 9.40 -12.54
N LEU A 332 -11.73 9.59 -11.22
CA LEU A 332 -12.23 8.58 -10.28
C LEU A 332 -13.68 8.20 -10.57
N ALA A 333 -14.56 9.18 -10.82
CA ALA A 333 -15.96 8.93 -11.13
C ALA A 333 -16.16 8.08 -12.41
N LEU A 334 -15.26 8.22 -13.41
CA LEU A 334 -15.27 7.36 -14.60
C LEU A 334 -14.72 5.95 -14.32
N LEU A 335 -13.68 5.84 -13.50
CA LEU A 335 -12.99 4.57 -13.27
C LEU A 335 -13.65 3.71 -12.20
N GLU A 336 -14.19 4.30 -11.14
CA GLU A 336 -14.73 3.54 -10.00
C GLU A 336 -15.81 2.52 -10.40
N PRO A 337 -16.80 2.84 -11.25
CA PRO A 337 -17.79 1.85 -11.68
C PRO A 337 -17.18 0.70 -12.50
N ARG A 338 -16.04 0.93 -13.19
CA ARG A 338 -15.37 -0.01 -14.08
C ARG A 338 -14.28 -0.84 -13.38
N TRP A 339 -13.68 -0.25 -12.34
CA TRP A 339 -12.55 -0.83 -11.65
C TRP A 339 -12.87 -1.26 -10.22
N LYS A 340 -14.12 -1.15 -9.81
CA LYS A 340 -14.58 -1.73 -8.55
C LYS A 340 -14.50 -3.25 -8.62
N LEU A 341 -14.03 -3.89 -7.55
CA LEU A 341 -14.09 -5.33 -7.41
C LEU A 341 -15.56 -5.77 -7.32
N GLU A 342 -15.94 -6.72 -8.14
CA GLU A 342 -17.20 -7.46 -8.01
C GLU A 342 -17.08 -8.52 -6.90
N SER A 343 -18.19 -9.02 -6.39
CA SER A 343 -18.21 -9.90 -5.21
C SER A 343 -17.27 -11.10 -5.28
N ASN A 344 -17.11 -11.67 -6.49
CA ASN A 344 -16.31 -12.87 -6.72
C ASN A 344 -14.89 -12.58 -7.24
N ASP A 345 -14.57 -11.30 -7.50
CA ASP A 345 -13.25 -10.95 -7.99
C ASP A 345 -12.19 -11.25 -6.94
N ARG A 346 -11.08 -11.77 -7.40
CA ARG A 346 -9.91 -12.10 -6.60
C ARG A 346 -8.79 -11.13 -6.96
N ASP A 347 -8.26 -10.49 -5.96
CA ASP A 347 -7.02 -9.73 -6.09
C ASP A 347 -5.80 -10.62 -5.89
N GLU A 348 -4.65 -10.07 -6.20
CA GLU A 348 -3.36 -10.64 -5.83
C GLU A 348 -2.41 -9.54 -5.38
N VAL A 349 -1.58 -9.87 -4.41
CA VAL A 349 -0.45 -9.06 -3.97
C VAL A 349 0.82 -9.74 -4.44
N ILE A 350 1.64 -9.00 -5.17
CA ILE A 350 2.95 -9.45 -5.65
C ILE A 350 4.02 -8.57 -5.02
N MET A 351 5.04 -9.19 -4.43
CA MET A 351 6.24 -8.52 -3.93
C MET A 351 7.48 -9.23 -4.44
N VAL A 352 8.47 -8.47 -4.90
CA VAL A 352 9.71 -9.01 -5.46
C VAL A 352 10.89 -8.21 -4.93
N HIS A 353 11.87 -8.91 -4.35
CA HIS A 353 13.19 -8.37 -4.08
C HIS A 353 14.19 -8.96 -5.07
N ARG A 354 15.01 -8.12 -5.65
CA ARG A 354 16.12 -8.50 -6.53
C ARG A 354 17.41 -8.01 -5.91
N VAL A 355 18.32 -8.91 -5.66
CA VAL A 355 19.61 -8.61 -5.04
C VAL A 355 20.71 -9.08 -5.96
N GLN A 356 21.63 -8.20 -6.27
CA GLN A 356 22.89 -8.55 -6.92
C GLN A 356 24.01 -8.49 -5.89
N THR A 357 24.77 -9.55 -5.81
CA THR A 357 26.01 -9.61 -5.04
C THR A 357 27.22 -9.62 -5.97
N HIS A 358 28.41 -9.59 -5.40
CA HIS A 358 29.63 -9.73 -6.18
C HIS A 358 29.80 -11.11 -6.86
N ARG A 359 28.96 -12.10 -6.50
CA ARG A 359 29.03 -13.47 -7.05
C ARG A 359 27.85 -13.80 -7.95
N GLN A 360 26.64 -13.43 -7.55
CA GLN A 360 25.44 -13.91 -8.24
C GLN A 360 24.23 -13.01 -7.99
N HIS A 361 23.15 -13.31 -8.68
CA HIS A 361 21.88 -12.63 -8.57
C HIS A 361 20.86 -13.49 -7.81
N TYR A 362 20.06 -12.85 -6.98
CA TYR A 362 18.98 -13.47 -6.22
C TYR A 362 17.66 -12.78 -6.53
N GLN A 363 16.62 -13.55 -6.63
CA GLN A 363 15.25 -13.05 -6.64
C GLN A 363 14.46 -13.73 -5.53
N SER A 364 13.79 -12.93 -4.72
CA SER A 364 12.87 -13.37 -3.70
C SER A 364 11.49 -12.82 -4.03
N SER A 365 10.50 -13.69 -4.21
CA SER A 365 9.17 -13.27 -4.63
C SER A 365 8.08 -13.88 -3.75
N MET A 366 7.04 -13.09 -3.52
CA MET A 366 5.82 -13.48 -2.81
C MET A 366 4.63 -13.17 -3.72
N VAL A 367 3.72 -14.13 -3.85
CA VAL A 367 2.42 -13.94 -4.49
C VAL A 367 1.34 -14.45 -3.56
N VAL A 368 0.44 -13.56 -3.14
CA VAL A 368 -0.69 -13.89 -2.27
C VAL A 368 -1.98 -13.62 -3.02
N TYR A 369 -2.90 -14.56 -2.99
CA TYR A 369 -4.19 -14.44 -3.65
C TYR A 369 -5.31 -14.15 -2.65
N GLY A 370 -6.20 -13.22 -2.99
CA GLY A 370 -7.48 -13.06 -2.34
C GLY A 370 -8.49 -14.12 -2.80
N THR A 371 -9.56 -14.23 -2.05
CA THR A 371 -10.62 -15.21 -2.35
C THR A 371 -11.93 -14.58 -2.81
N SER A 372 -12.12 -13.29 -2.55
CA SER A 372 -13.27 -12.48 -2.97
C SER A 372 -12.99 -10.99 -2.74
N ALA A 373 -13.88 -10.12 -3.20
CA ALA A 373 -13.81 -8.67 -2.95
C ALA A 373 -13.83 -8.28 -1.46
N ALA A 374 -14.42 -9.12 -0.61
CA ALA A 374 -14.45 -8.89 0.84
C ALA A 374 -13.20 -9.45 1.55
N ARG A 375 -12.59 -10.51 1.00
CA ARG A 375 -11.44 -11.20 1.58
C ARG A 375 -10.25 -11.13 0.62
N THR A 376 -9.77 -9.91 0.44
CA THR A 376 -8.69 -9.59 -0.50
C THR A 376 -7.31 -10.00 0.03
N ALA A 377 -6.37 -10.28 -0.88
CA ALA A 377 -4.95 -10.46 -0.56
C ALA A 377 -4.37 -9.22 0.10
N MET A 378 -4.78 -8.03 -0.37
CA MET A 378 -4.38 -6.74 0.23
C MET A 378 -4.82 -6.66 1.70
N ALA A 379 -6.09 -6.97 1.99
CA ALA A 379 -6.60 -6.98 3.37
C ALA A 379 -5.87 -8.01 4.25
N LYS A 380 -5.58 -9.19 3.68
CA LYS A 380 -4.90 -10.28 4.38
C LYS A 380 -3.47 -9.89 4.75
N THR A 381 -2.70 -9.42 3.80
CA THR A 381 -1.28 -9.06 4.00
C THR A 381 -1.12 -7.89 4.97
N VAL A 382 -1.91 -6.83 4.82
CA VAL A 382 -1.86 -5.67 5.72
C VAL A 382 -2.39 -6.02 7.11
N GLY A 383 -3.56 -6.65 7.17
CA GLY A 383 -4.25 -6.90 8.44
C GLY A 383 -3.55 -7.92 9.32
N LEU A 384 -3.10 -9.05 8.75
CA LEU A 384 -2.41 -10.07 9.52
C LEU A 384 -1.07 -9.58 10.06
N THR A 385 -0.28 -8.88 9.26
CA THR A 385 1.02 -8.34 9.69
C THR A 385 0.85 -7.42 10.91
N LEU A 386 -0.13 -6.50 10.86
CA LEU A 386 -0.40 -5.58 11.96
C LEU A 386 -0.85 -6.32 13.23
N ALA A 387 -1.79 -7.26 13.07
CA ALA A 387 -2.33 -8.02 14.20
C ALA A 387 -1.26 -8.91 14.87
N MET A 388 -0.46 -9.61 14.06
CA MET A 388 0.63 -10.46 14.53
C MET A 388 1.75 -9.63 15.20
N ALA A 389 2.06 -8.44 14.68
CA ALA A 389 3.02 -7.54 15.31
C ALA A 389 2.56 -7.07 16.69
N VAL A 390 1.28 -6.75 16.85
CA VAL A 390 0.69 -6.40 18.16
C VAL A 390 0.71 -7.60 19.10
N GLU A 391 0.30 -8.80 18.65
CA GLU A 391 0.40 -10.03 19.45
C GLU A 391 1.83 -10.28 19.90
N LEU A 392 2.81 -10.18 19.00
CA LEU A 392 4.23 -10.36 19.32
C LEU A 392 4.70 -9.34 20.37
N ALA A 393 4.32 -8.08 20.24
CA ALA A 393 4.66 -7.04 21.20
C ALA A 393 4.03 -7.27 22.58
N ILE A 394 2.87 -7.94 22.65
CA ILE A 394 2.21 -8.31 23.91
C ILE A 394 2.89 -9.53 24.56
N THR A 395 3.23 -10.53 23.74
CA THR A 395 3.61 -11.88 24.26
C THR A 395 5.11 -12.07 24.39
N LYS A 396 5.92 -11.37 23.60
CA LYS A 396 7.37 -11.52 23.56
C LYS A 396 8.07 -10.34 24.25
N PRO A 397 8.86 -10.57 25.31
CA PRO A 397 9.64 -9.49 25.92
C PRO A 397 10.79 -9.05 25.02
N GLY A 398 11.31 -7.84 25.30
CA GLY A 398 12.55 -7.36 24.67
C GLY A 398 12.42 -6.05 23.89
N LEU A 399 11.21 -5.59 23.60
CA LEU A 399 11.02 -4.25 23.04
C LEU A 399 11.21 -3.21 24.13
N LYS A 400 12.03 -2.21 23.85
CA LYS A 400 12.17 -1.03 24.70
C LYS A 400 11.03 -0.05 24.40
N PRO A 401 10.59 0.76 25.38
CA PRO A 401 9.64 1.84 25.08
C PRO A 401 10.16 2.75 23.96
N GLY A 402 9.26 3.17 23.07
CA GLY A 402 9.59 4.03 21.93
C GLY A 402 8.84 3.67 20.65
N LEU A 403 9.34 4.25 19.56
CA LEU A 403 8.87 3.97 18.20
C LEU A 403 9.54 2.73 17.62
N HIS A 404 8.75 1.90 16.94
CA HIS A 404 9.23 0.68 16.30
C HIS A 404 8.74 0.56 14.88
N ARG A 405 9.64 0.13 14.00
CA ARG A 405 9.38 -0.34 12.64
C ARG A 405 9.87 -1.78 12.51
N PRO A 406 9.33 -2.60 11.59
CA PRO A 406 9.69 -4.01 11.49
C PRO A 406 11.05 -4.22 10.77
N MET A 407 12.06 -3.46 11.14
CA MET A 407 13.38 -3.40 10.48
C MET A 407 14.50 -4.05 11.32
N SER A 408 14.21 -5.19 11.96
CA SER A 408 15.21 -5.92 12.73
C SER A 408 14.92 -7.40 12.85
N ALA A 409 15.94 -8.18 13.25
CA ALA A 409 15.80 -9.61 13.50
C ALA A 409 14.78 -9.97 14.59
N TYR A 410 14.48 -9.05 15.51
CA TYR A 410 13.42 -9.23 16.50
C TYR A 410 12.07 -9.50 15.81
N TRP A 411 11.79 -8.79 14.71
CA TRP A 411 10.52 -8.88 14.01
C TRP A 411 10.49 -10.00 12.98
N TYR A 412 11.46 -10.05 12.05
CA TYR A 412 11.36 -10.99 10.94
C TYR A 412 11.47 -12.46 11.36
N LYS A 413 12.25 -12.77 12.41
CA LYS A 413 12.40 -14.14 12.90
C LYS A 413 11.13 -14.78 13.42
N ASP A 414 10.18 -13.98 13.90
CA ASP A 414 8.91 -14.48 14.41
C ASP A 414 7.75 -14.18 13.45
N LEU A 415 7.70 -12.96 12.86
CA LEU A 415 6.57 -12.58 12.00
C LEU A 415 6.55 -13.32 10.67
N LEU A 416 7.69 -13.53 10.01
CA LEU A 416 7.68 -14.24 8.72
C LEU A 416 7.21 -15.71 8.85
N PRO A 417 7.62 -16.49 9.84
CA PRO A 417 7.04 -17.83 10.06
C PRO A 417 5.54 -17.80 10.36
N LEU A 418 5.05 -16.83 11.14
CA LEU A 418 3.62 -16.67 11.40
C LEU A 418 2.85 -16.33 10.11
N LEU A 419 3.38 -15.40 9.31
CA LEU A 419 2.81 -15.03 8.01
C LEU A 419 2.83 -16.22 7.03
N SER A 420 3.90 -17.01 7.01
CA SER A 420 4.01 -18.23 6.20
C SER A 420 2.93 -19.26 6.56
N SER A 421 2.61 -19.42 7.86
CA SER A 421 1.52 -20.32 8.30
C SER A 421 0.14 -19.91 7.79
N GLU A 422 -0.01 -18.64 7.37
CA GLU A 422 -1.21 -18.10 6.74
C GLU A 422 -1.10 -18.05 5.20
N GLY A 423 -0.05 -18.66 4.62
CA GLY A 423 0.20 -18.70 3.18
C GLY A 423 0.75 -17.39 2.60
N ILE A 424 1.42 -16.57 3.42
CA ILE A 424 2.16 -15.38 3.01
C ILE A 424 3.65 -15.72 3.12
N GLU A 425 4.22 -16.23 2.04
CA GLU A 425 5.58 -16.76 2.04
C GLU A 425 6.37 -16.32 0.82
N PHE A 426 7.68 -16.22 0.98
CA PHE A 426 8.62 -15.88 -0.09
C PHE A 426 9.28 -17.13 -0.66
N ARG A 427 9.42 -17.15 -2.00
CA ARG A 427 10.22 -18.12 -2.74
C ARG A 427 11.51 -17.46 -3.16
N HIS A 428 12.62 -18.09 -2.82
CA HIS A 428 13.96 -17.60 -3.13
C HIS A 428 14.54 -18.39 -4.30
N GLN A 429 15.10 -17.68 -5.26
CA GLN A 429 15.74 -18.26 -6.44
C GLN A 429 17.10 -17.60 -6.69
N GLU A 430 18.10 -18.41 -7.03
CA GLU A 430 19.31 -17.91 -7.64
C GLU A 430 19.08 -17.75 -9.14
N VAL A 431 19.27 -16.54 -9.63
CA VAL A 431 19.09 -16.22 -11.06
C VAL A 431 20.47 -16.34 -11.73
N ARG A 432 20.62 -17.35 -12.57
CA ARG A 432 21.84 -17.47 -13.40
C ARG A 432 21.76 -16.46 -14.55
N ASN A 433 22.85 -15.74 -14.78
CA ASN A 433 23.01 -14.83 -15.93
C ASN A 433 22.91 -15.59 -17.27
#